data_3617578e23eef45c9a6dc3468eb7008f
#
_entry.id   3617578e23eef45c9a6dc3468eb7008f
#
_cell.length_a   1.000
_cell.length_b   1.000
_cell.length_c   1.000
_cell.angle_alpha   90.00
_cell.angle_beta   90.00
_cell.angle_gamma   90.00
#
_symmetry.space_group_name_H-M   'P 1'
#
loop_
_entity.id
_entity.type
_entity.pdbx_description
1 polymer ?
#
loop_
_entity_poly.entity_id
_entity_poly.type
_entity_poly.pdbx_seq_one_letter_code
_entity_poly.pdbx_strand_id
1 'polypeptide(L)'
;MGCANSLLLLAMQRANLLDGKRIVIYDPEQKEQNDRTFCFWLEPNELKEAGLGQLISFSWAQVKCTSSKPQHLASKRYYYLRSEALYAKIKSILQDCNATWIYQTIDQTSEDLAAYVFDSRPPQFETGKKQHIALVQSFYGWFVQTEQPVFEPEVFTMMDFCIPQNGHTQFLYVLPFTAHRALIEPTRFGKNPIKEEEAKAMMERYLALQQTSYVVIEKEQGCIPMNSAPIINELQPSNWYKTGAGGGLLKPSTGYSFVRNLADAKQICTSLSEQAAIIARRTSLTRFAYFDRLLLQILFRTPQRGKAIFERLFAKNQTIEVLKFLDEETSPKEELRLMLSLPTGWFLAAALRDFLWVLWTKFKAIAPVSLMALLGYFANLLGHLEWLWPFLAIGFLLVGLPHGALDHLHLLPSKNLNKLLPYLLLYLALGAAVFALWIVAPHVALLFFLIYSAWHFGQADLQIWNRNLVVWWPFLWGGFSLLFLLATHLNEVVVLLSQMGLELNLETVSPVLSSATLWLIAGLIPLFLMKSWRVMEALLVLLLLSELPIIEAFAIYFIFQHSVNGWRHLRKSIPFSSMELWLQALPYTVGSISLYGAYYYWSENQNWGLFFMFLSALSFPHVYFMHRAYKR
;
A
#
# COMPACT_ATOMS: atom_id res chain seq x y z
N MET A 1 -12.84 -14.73 20.89
CA MET A 1 -13.82 -15.31 19.97
C MET A 1 -14.92 -14.29 19.64
N GLY A 2 -15.12 -13.94 18.37
CA GLY A 2 -16.13 -12.97 17.94
C GLY A 2 -17.05 -13.60 16.89
N CYS A 3 -17.83 -12.76 16.18
CA CYS A 3 -18.78 -13.18 15.15
C CYS A 3 -18.17 -14.18 14.13
N ALA A 4 -17.01 -13.86 13.55
CA ALA A 4 -16.39 -14.67 12.50
C ALA A 4 -16.10 -16.12 12.95
N ASN A 5 -15.39 -16.28 14.06
CA ASN A 5 -15.05 -17.62 14.56
C ASN A 5 -16.26 -18.34 15.16
N SER A 6 -17.26 -17.62 15.66
CA SER A 6 -18.54 -18.23 16.06
C SER A 6 -19.28 -18.84 14.86
N LEU A 7 -19.37 -18.10 13.75
CA LEU A 7 -19.97 -18.59 12.51
C LEU A 7 -19.16 -19.75 11.90
N LEU A 8 -17.82 -19.70 11.99
CA LEU A 8 -16.97 -20.78 11.53
C LEU A 8 -17.21 -22.08 12.35
N LEU A 9 -17.26 -21.99 13.67
CA LEU A 9 -17.54 -23.16 14.53
C LEU A 9 -18.92 -23.75 14.25
N LEU A 10 -19.92 -22.90 14.05
CA LEU A 10 -21.26 -23.36 13.66
C LEU A 10 -21.24 -24.10 12.32
N ALA A 11 -20.53 -23.56 11.34
CA ALA A 11 -20.37 -24.20 10.03
C ALA A 11 -19.58 -25.52 10.11
N MET A 12 -18.51 -25.57 10.89
CA MET A 12 -17.71 -26.79 11.10
C MET A 12 -18.51 -27.88 11.80
N GLN A 13 -19.32 -27.53 12.82
CA GLN A 13 -20.24 -28.48 13.45
C GLN A 13 -21.20 -29.12 12.41
N ARG A 14 -21.83 -28.27 11.60
CA ARG A 14 -22.79 -28.75 10.59
C ARG A 14 -22.14 -29.60 9.50
N ALA A 15 -20.86 -29.37 9.23
CA ALA A 15 -20.07 -30.16 8.30
C ALA A 15 -19.43 -31.43 8.93
N ASN A 16 -19.69 -31.71 10.20
CA ASN A 16 -19.09 -32.81 11.00
C ASN A 16 -17.55 -32.74 11.03
N LEU A 17 -16.98 -31.52 11.01
CA LEU A 17 -15.53 -31.30 11.00
C LEU A 17 -14.92 -31.16 12.41
N LEU A 18 -15.73 -31.16 13.45
CA LEU A 18 -15.27 -31.03 14.85
C LEU A 18 -15.02 -32.40 15.51
N ASP A 19 -15.54 -33.48 14.96
CA ASP A 19 -15.42 -34.81 15.55
C ASP A 19 -13.97 -35.28 15.62
N GLY A 20 -13.57 -35.75 16.81
CA GLY A 20 -12.21 -36.22 17.08
C GLY A 20 -11.13 -35.11 17.06
N LYS A 21 -11.51 -33.84 17.02
CA LYS A 21 -10.58 -32.73 17.06
C LYS A 21 -10.41 -32.19 18.47
N ARG A 22 -9.17 -31.83 18.83
CA ARG A 22 -8.89 -31.08 20.04
C ARG A 22 -9.07 -29.59 19.72
N ILE A 23 -10.03 -28.93 20.36
CA ILE A 23 -10.37 -27.54 20.15
C ILE A 23 -9.90 -26.72 21.34
N VAL A 24 -9.15 -25.63 21.09
CA VAL A 24 -8.71 -24.70 22.11
C VAL A 24 -9.13 -23.29 21.69
N ILE A 25 -9.81 -22.59 22.59
CA ILE A 25 -10.22 -21.19 22.38
C ILE A 25 -9.36 -20.28 23.26
N TYR A 26 -8.73 -19.30 22.66
CA TYR A 26 -8.07 -18.22 23.38
C TYR A 26 -8.90 -16.94 23.22
N ASP A 27 -9.51 -16.50 24.32
CA ASP A 27 -10.26 -15.24 24.35
C ASP A 27 -10.29 -14.71 25.78
N PRO A 28 -9.91 -13.45 26.04
CA PRO A 28 -9.92 -12.90 27.40
C PRO A 28 -11.33 -12.72 27.98
N GLU A 29 -12.38 -12.73 27.14
CA GLU A 29 -13.76 -12.50 27.54
C GLU A 29 -14.58 -13.79 27.60
N GLN A 30 -15.49 -13.85 28.56
CA GLN A 30 -16.38 -15.01 28.73
C GLN A 30 -17.52 -15.08 27.72
N LYS A 31 -17.81 -13.98 27.01
CA LYS A 31 -18.89 -13.92 26.01
C LYS A 31 -20.26 -14.34 26.56
N GLU A 32 -20.66 -13.77 27.68
CA GLU A 32 -21.93 -14.07 28.36
C GLU A 32 -22.99 -12.98 28.16
N GLN A 33 -22.54 -11.79 27.74
CA GLN A 33 -23.40 -10.63 27.59
C GLN A 33 -23.76 -10.37 26.14
N ASN A 34 -24.86 -9.65 25.93
CA ASN A 34 -25.19 -9.10 24.62
C ASN A 34 -24.29 -7.87 24.35
N ASP A 35 -23.04 -8.14 23.98
CA ASP A 35 -22.06 -7.10 23.69
C ASP A 35 -22.23 -6.47 22.29
N ARG A 36 -23.00 -7.13 21.42
CA ARG A 36 -23.20 -6.70 20.03
C ARG A 36 -24.55 -7.17 19.48
N THR A 37 -25.09 -6.36 18.59
CA THR A 37 -26.24 -6.69 17.76
C THR A 37 -25.77 -7.00 16.34
N PHE A 38 -26.18 -8.15 15.80
CA PHE A 38 -25.88 -8.51 14.42
C PHE A 38 -27.13 -8.34 13.55
N CYS A 39 -27.06 -7.39 12.64
CA CYS A 39 -28.11 -7.15 11.65
C CYS A 39 -27.56 -7.48 10.26
N PHE A 40 -28.32 -8.26 9.48
CA PHE A 40 -27.91 -8.68 8.15
C PHE A 40 -29.12 -9.11 7.30
N TRP A 41 -28.93 -9.16 5.99
CA TRP A 41 -29.96 -9.64 5.05
C TRP A 41 -29.52 -10.94 4.41
N LEU A 42 -30.47 -11.89 4.33
CA LEU A 42 -30.29 -13.19 3.68
C LEU A 42 -31.62 -13.67 3.11
N GLU A 43 -31.57 -14.63 2.23
CA GLU A 43 -32.74 -15.44 1.88
C GLU A 43 -33.09 -16.44 3.00
N PRO A 44 -34.38 -16.76 3.21
CA PRO A 44 -34.77 -17.70 4.26
C PRO A 44 -34.09 -19.07 4.14
N ASN A 45 -33.85 -19.54 2.90
CA ASN A 45 -33.17 -20.81 2.66
C ASN A 45 -31.69 -20.75 3.08
N GLU A 46 -30.98 -19.65 2.74
CA GLU A 46 -29.59 -19.45 3.16
C GLU A 46 -29.46 -19.39 4.68
N LEU A 47 -30.40 -18.70 5.35
CA LEU A 47 -30.44 -18.64 6.81
C LEU A 47 -30.59 -20.05 7.44
N LYS A 48 -31.47 -20.89 6.88
CA LYS A 48 -31.67 -22.26 7.32
C LYS A 48 -30.43 -23.13 7.06
N GLU A 49 -29.82 -22.99 5.89
CA GLU A 49 -28.56 -23.66 5.56
C GLU A 49 -27.42 -23.24 6.49
N ALA A 50 -27.35 -21.98 6.91
CA ALA A 50 -26.38 -21.52 7.87
C ALA A 50 -26.61 -21.99 9.31
N GLY A 51 -27.78 -22.63 9.60
CA GLY A 51 -28.13 -23.09 10.94
C GLY A 51 -28.50 -21.96 11.92
N LEU A 52 -28.85 -20.78 11.41
CA LEU A 52 -29.11 -19.59 12.22
C LEU A 52 -30.61 -19.41 12.56
N GLY A 53 -31.51 -20.15 11.93
CA GLY A 53 -32.95 -19.89 12.02
C GLY A 53 -33.51 -19.83 13.43
N GLN A 54 -33.05 -20.70 14.35
CA GLN A 54 -33.49 -20.70 15.74
C GLN A 54 -32.87 -19.62 16.61
N LEU A 55 -31.83 -18.94 16.11
CA LEU A 55 -31.10 -17.89 16.83
C LEU A 55 -31.64 -16.50 16.52
N ILE A 56 -32.45 -16.37 15.48
CA ILE A 56 -33.01 -15.06 15.06
C ILE A 56 -34.07 -14.62 16.05
N SER A 57 -33.89 -13.42 16.59
CA SER A 57 -34.86 -12.82 17.51
C SER A 57 -35.98 -12.08 16.79
N PHE A 58 -35.67 -11.46 15.62
CA PHE A 58 -36.64 -10.73 14.82
C PHE A 58 -36.22 -10.63 13.34
N SER A 59 -37.19 -10.33 12.46
CA SER A 59 -36.88 -10.07 11.04
C SER A 59 -37.94 -9.19 10.37
N TRP A 60 -37.50 -8.41 9.37
CA TRP A 60 -38.33 -7.50 8.58
C TRP A 60 -38.29 -7.85 7.11
N ALA A 61 -39.45 -7.73 6.46
CA ALA A 61 -39.59 -7.93 5.01
C ALA A 61 -39.52 -6.60 4.24
N GLN A 62 -39.72 -5.48 4.92
CA GLN A 62 -39.78 -4.16 4.31
C GLN A 62 -38.77 -3.22 4.95
N VAL A 63 -38.19 -2.34 4.13
CA VAL A 63 -37.23 -1.33 4.53
C VAL A 63 -37.67 0.06 4.10
N LYS A 64 -37.42 1.03 4.93
CA LYS A 64 -37.61 2.45 4.65
C LYS A 64 -36.27 3.18 4.77
N CYS A 65 -35.98 4.05 3.83
CA CYS A 65 -34.82 4.92 3.87
C CYS A 65 -35.30 6.38 3.78
N THR A 66 -34.99 7.20 4.79
CA THR A 66 -35.45 8.60 4.88
C THR A 66 -36.96 8.74 4.61
N SER A 67 -37.38 9.67 3.76
CA SER A 67 -38.77 9.96 3.39
C SER A 67 -39.34 9.05 2.29
N SER A 68 -38.63 7.95 1.90
CA SER A 68 -39.11 7.02 0.89
C SER A 68 -40.32 6.21 1.42
N LYS A 69 -41.15 5.72 0.50
CA LYS A 69 -42.15 4.70 0.85
C LYS A 69 -41.42 3.40 1.21
N PRO A 70 -42.00 2.59 2.12
CA PRO A 70 -41.47 1.26 2.39
C PRO A 70 -41.31 0.43 1.11
N GLN A 71 -40.21 -0.30 0.99
CA GLN A 71 -39.90 -1.19 -0.11
C GLN A 71 -39.71 -2.61 0.41
N HIS A 72 -40.24 -3.57 -0.33
CA HIS A 72 -39.99 -5.00 -0.04
C HIS A 72 -38.55 -5.39 -0.42
N LEU A 73 -37.94 -6.25 0.38
CA LEU A 73 -36.62 -6.81 0.14
C LEU A 73 -36.62 -8.00 -0.83
N ALA A 74 -37.66 -8.17 -1.63
CA ALA A 74 -37.86 -9.29 -2.56
C ALA A 74 -37.79 -10.65 -1.86
N SER A 75 -36.84 -11.52 -2.23
CA SER A 75 -36.61 -12.82 -1.60
C SER A 75 -35.84 -12.75 -0.27
N LYS A 76 -35.20 -11.63 0.03
CA LYS A 76 -34.39 -11.46 1.25
C LYS A 76 -35.23 -10.91 2.40
N ARG A 77 -34.78 -11.14 3.63
CA ARG A 77 -35.29 -10.48 4.84
C ARG A 77 -34.11 -9.86 5.57
N TYR A 78 -34.38 -8.80 6.35
CA TYR A 78 -33.42 -8.25 7.27
C TYR A 78 -33.59 -8.90 8.63
N TYR A 79 -32.55 -9.51 9.16
CA TYR A 79 -32.57 -10.32 10.38
C TYR A 79 -31.85 -9.58 11.52
N TYR A 80 -32.37 -9.78 12.72
CA TYR A 80 -31.81 -9.29 13.97
C TYR A 80 -31.42 -10.49 14.83
N LEU A 81 -30.14 -10.57 15.18
CA LEU A 81 -29.55 -11.61 15.99
C LEU A 81 -28.76 -11.00 17.15
N ARG A 82 -29.12 -11.33 18.37
CA ARG A 82 -28.40 -10.95 19.57
C ARG A 82 -27.13 -11.79 19.72
N SER A 83 -26.00 -11.16 20.08
CA SER A 83 -24.73 -11.87 20.22
C SER A 83 -24.78 -12.94 21.33
N GLU A 84 -25.50 -12.71 22.41
CA GLU A 84 -25.71 -13.68 23.49
C GLU A 84 -26.30 -15.02 22.98
N ALA A 85 -27.27 -14.97 22.06
CA ALA A 85 -27.90 -16.19 21.51
C ALA A 85 -26.90 -16.99 20.65
N LEU A 86 -26.10 -16.30 19.84
CA LEU A 86 -25.03 -16.92 19.06
C LEU A 86 -23.97 -17.54 20.00
N TYR A 87 -23.51 -16.79 20.99
CA TYR A 87 -22.47 -17.26 21.92
C TYR A 87 -22.95 -18.42 22.80
N ALA A 88 -24.20 -18.41 23.24
CA ALA A 88 -24.79 -19.54 23.98
C ALA A 88 -24.82 -20.82 23.13
N LYS A 89 -25.21 -20.71 21.85
CA LYS A 89 -25.17 -21.84 20.92
C LYS A 89 -23.75 -22.37 20.72
N ILE A 90 -22.76 -21.48 20.58
CA ILE A 90 -21.36 -21.88 20.39
C ILE A 90 -20.81 -22.52 21.66
N LYS A 91 -21.14 -22.02 22.85
CA LYS A 91 -20.74 -22.65 24.11
C LYS A 91 -21.26 -24.07 24.22
N SER A 92 -22.53 -24.32 23.85
CA SER A 92 -23.08 -25.68 23.79
C SER A 92 -22.25 -26.57 22.86
N ILE A 93 -21.94 -26.11 21.64
CA ILE A 93 -21.12 -26.88 20.68
C ILE A 93 -19.74 -27.21 21.27
N LEU A 94 -19.11 -26.24 21.92
CA LEU A 94 -17.79 -26.42 22.52
C LEU A 94 -17.80 -27.38 23.72
N GLN A 95 -18.89 -27.42 24.50
CA GLN A 95 -19.10 -28.39 25.57
C GLN A 95 -19.23 -29.80 25.00
N ASP A 96 -20.03 -29.99 23.94
CA ASP A 96 -20.21 -31.28 23.28
C ASP A 96 -18.90 -31.85 22.70
N CYS A 97 -17.97 -30.97 22.29
CA CYS A 97 -16.65 -31.30 21.76
C CYS A 97 -15.53 -31.37 22.83
N ASN A 98 -15.85 -31.24 24.12
CA ASN A 98 -14.86 -31.14 25.20
C ASN A 98 -13.75 -30.10 24.94
N ALA A 99 -14.10 -28.95 24.39
CA ALA A 99 -13.16 -27.89 24.04
C ALA A 99 -12.60 -27.19 25.30
N THR A 100 -11.35 -26.75 25.22
CA THR A 100 -10.71 -25.98 26.28
C THR A 100 -10.80 -24.49 26.00
N TRP A 101 -11.32 -23.70 26.93
CA TRP A 101 -11.33 -22.25 26.87
C TRP A 101 -10.25 -21.68 27.78
N ILE A 102 -9.33 -20.89 27.21
CA ILE A 102 -8.23 -20.23 27.90
C ILE A 102 -8.51 -18.73 27.88
N TYR A 103 -8.75 -18.13 29.04
CA TYR A 103 -9.05 -16.71 29.21
C TYR A 103 -7.77 -15.86 29.12
N GLN A 104 -7.20 -15.84 27.94
CA GLN A 104 -5.94 -15.15 27.67
C GLN A 104 -5.88 -14.60 26.25
N THR A 105 -5.17 -13.48 26.10
CA THR A 105 -4.79 -12.95 24.78
C THR A 105 -3.50 -13.63 24.32
N ILE A 106 -3.45 -14.00 23.04
CA ILE A 106 -2.22 -14.48 22.38
C ILE A 106 -1.55 -13.29 21.68
N ASP A 107 -0.33 -12.97 22.10
CA ASP A 107 0.46 -11.87 21.52
C ASP A 107 1.44 -12.38 20.44
N GLN A 108 1.91 -13.61 20.55
CA GLN A 108 2.89 -14.20 19.64
C GLN A 108 2.27 -15.28 18.75
N THR A 109 2.71 -15.35 17.50
CA THR A 109 2.36 -16.41 16.55
C THR A 109 3.42 -17.50 16.58
N SER A 110 2.99 -18.78 16.68
CA SER A 110 3.88 -19.96 16.66
C SER A 110 3.27 -21.04 15.78
N GLU A 111 4.10 -21.71 14.99
CA GLU A 111 3.68 -22.87 14.17
C GLU A 111 3.28 -24.08 15.03
N ASP A 112 3.86 -24.20 16.21
CA ASP A 112 3.62 -25.35 17.11
C ASP A 112 2.33 -25.25 17.92
N LEU A 113 1.57 -24.14 17.76
CA LEU A 113 0.37 -23.93 18.59
C LEU A 113 -0.74 -24.93 18.29
N ALA A 114 -1.04 -25.17 17.03
CA ALA A 114 -2.06 -26.13 16.56
C ALA A 114 -1.87 -26.42 15.07
N ALA A 115 -2.50 -27.50 14.58
CA ALA A 115 -2.54 -27.81 13.13
C ALA A 115 -3.20 -26.70 12.29
N TYR A 116 -4.23 -26.05 12.84
CA TYR A 116 -4.91 -24.89 12.25
C TYR A 116 -5.19 -23.85 13.32
N VAL A 117 -4.91 -22.60 13.03
CA VAL A 117 -5.21 -21.47 13.91
C VAL A 117 -6.08 -20.45 13.15
N PHE A 118 -7.27 -20.18 13.67
CA PHE A 118 -8.21 -19.20 13.10
C PHE A 118 -8.18 -17.90 13.93
N ASP A 119 -7.47 -16.90 13.44
CA ASP A 119 -7.18 -15.65 14.14
C ASP A 119 -8.21 -14.57 13.77
N SER A 120 -9.11 -14.24 14.70
CA SER A 120 -10.11 -13.17 14.55
C SER A 120 -9.79 -11.89 15.34
N ARG A 121 -8.54 -11.70 15.74
CA ARG A 121 -8.10 -10.45 16.41
C ARG A 121 -8.37 -9.23 15.52
N PRO A 122 -8.60 -8.05 16.12
CA PRO A 122 -8.83 -6.81 15.36
C PRO A 122 -7.71 -6.54 14.35
N PRO A 123 -8.04 -5.96 13.18
CA PRO A 123 -7.05 -5.64 12.16
C PRO A 123 -6.13 -4.52 12.62
N GLN A 124 -4.86 -4.63 12.28
CA GLN A 124 -3.93 -3.51 12.30
C GLN A 124 -3.82 -2.93 10.89
N PHE A 125 -4.00 -1.62 10.77
CA PHE A 125 -3.95 -0.93 9.49
C PHE A 125 -2.62 -0.22 9.30
N GLU A 126 -2.12 -0.16 8.06
CA GLU A 126 -0.98 0.68 7.74
C GLU A 126 -1.28 2.14 8.09
N THR A 127 -0.39 2.76 8.86
CA THR A 127 -0.48 4.17 9.27
C THR A 127 0.51 5.04 8.51
N GLY A 128 0.33 6.37 8.58
CA GLY A 128 1.31 7.34 8.10
C GLY A 128 1.29 7.67 6.61
N LYS A 129 0.57 6.94 5.78
CA LYS A 129 0.42 7.30 4.35
C LYS A 129 -0.77 8.26 4.17
N LYS A 130 -0.50 9.46 3.65
CA LYS A 130 -1.53 10.52 3.42
C LYS A 130 -2.72 10.09 2.54
N GLN A 131 -2.59 9.01 1.81
CA GLN A 131 -3.63 8.43 0.94
C GLN A 131 -4.61 7.53 1.69
N HIS A 132 -4.24 7.03 2.88
CA HIS A 132 -5.08 6.16 3.67
C HIS A 132 -6.09 6.99 4.44
N ILE A 133 -7.35 6.62 4.30
CA ILE A 133 -8.47 7.29 4.91
C ILE A 133 -8.99 6.40 6.02
N ALA A 134 -9.00 6.94 7.22
CA ALA A 134 -9.58 6.31 8.38
C ALA A 134 -10.74 7.16 8.89
N LEU A 135 -11.91 6.57 8.94
CA LEU A 135 -13.12 7.04 9.57
C LEU A 135 -13.62 5.98 10.53
N VAL A 136 -14.58 6.33 11.34
CA VAL A 136 -15.31 5.40 12.19
C VAL A 136 -16.81 5.54 11.96
N GLN A 137 -17.50 4.41 11.96
CA GLN A 137 -18.94 4.33 12.15
C GLN A 137 -19.17 4.13 13.63
N SER A 138 -19.70 5.14 14.30
CA SER A 138 -20.02 5.09 15.73
C SER A 138 -21.50 5.25 15.94
N PHE A 139 -22.02 4.56 16.93
CA PHE A 139 -23.43 4.56 17.22
C PHE A 139 -23.73 4.41 18.71
N TYR A 140 -24.89 4.92 19.10
CA TYR A 140 -25.55 4.70 20.39
C TYR A 140 -26.98 4.27 20.14
N GLY A 141 -27.46 3.22 20.79
CA GLY A 141 -28.80 2.71 20.63
C GLY A 141 -29.57 2.69 21.94
N TRP A 142 -30.85 3.04 21.87
CA TRP A 142 -31.82 2.85 22.95
C TRP A 142 -32.89 1.87 22.52
N PHE A 143 -33.05 0.79 23.27
CA PHE A 143 -34.24 -0.03 23.23
C PHE A 143 -35.32 0.68 24.03
N VAL A 144 -36.32 1.15 23.37
CA VAL A 144 -37.42 1.94 23.99
C VAL A 144 -38.73 1.17 23.96
N GLN A 145 -39.54 1.43 24.98
CA GLN A 145 -40.94 1.05 25.01
C GLN A 145 -41.77 2.34 25.15
N THR A 146 -42.70 2.55 24.21
CA THR A 146 -43.58 3.71 24.16
C THR A 146 -44.97 3.39 24.68
N GLU A 147 -45.64 4.38 25.22
CA GLU A 147 -47.03 4.25 25.70
C GLU A 147 -48.01 4.14 24.52
N GLN A 148 -47.78 4.94 23.47
CA GLN A 148 -48.61 4.90 22.26
C GLN A 148 -47.96 4.03 21.18
N PRO A 149 -48.77 3.42 20.26
CA PRO A 149 -48.28 2.57 19.15
C PRO A 149 -47.73 3.46 18.02
N VAL A 150 -46.45 3.83 18.08
CA VAL A 150 -45.82 4.78 17.16
C VAL A 150 -44.93 4.12 16.12
N PHE A 151 -44.66 2.82 16.23
CA PHE A 151 -43.80 2.10 15.31
C PHE A 151 -44.57 1.17 14.38
N GLU A 152 -44.04 0.98 13.17
CA GLU A 152 -44.56 0.02 12.19
C GLU A 152 -43.75 -1.30 12.27
N PRO A 153 -44.26 -2.37 12.90
CA PRO A 153 -43.45 -3.58 13.19
C PRO A 153 -42.88 -4.30 11.96
N GLU A 154 -43.52 -4.17 10.79
CA GLU A 154 -43.12 -4.85 9.56
C GLU A 154 -42.05 -4.07 8.76
N VAL A 155 -41.76 -2.83 9.15
CA VAL A 155 -40.92 -1.91 8.38
C VAL A 155 -39.76 -1.40 9.25
N PHE A 156 -38.53 -1.81 8.95
CA PHE A 156 -37.39 -1.18 9.59
C PHE A 156 -36.90 0.03 8.80
N THR A 157 -36.32 1.00 9.52
CA THR A 157 -35.69 2.17 8.90
C THR A 157 -34.17 1.99 8.89
N MET A 158 -33.59 1.89 7.68
CA MET A 158 -32.15 1.66 7.54
C MET A 158 -31.33 2.94 7.72
N MET A 159 -31.76 4.05 7.14
CA MET A 159 -31.04 5.33 7.21
C MET A 159 -32.06 6.48 7.17
N ASP A 160 -32.35 7.10 8.30
CA ASP A 160 -33.18 8.30 8.36
C ASP A 160 -32.31 9.54 8.58
N PHE A 161 -32.22 10.37 7.56
CA PHE A 161 -31.46 11.62 7.59
C PHE A 161 -32.29 12.84 8.07
N CYS A 162 -33.49 12.64 8.62
CA CYS A 162 -34.33 13.70 9.17
C CYS A 162 -33.80 14.25 10.51
N ILE A 163 -32.58 14.01 10.86
CA ILE A 163 -31.89 14.56 12.02
C ILE A 163 -30.90 15.67 11.63
N PRO A 164 -30.55 16.59 12.54
CA PRO A 164 -29.53 17.61 12.29
C PRO A 164 -28.20 16.98 11.86
N GLN A 165 -27.61 17.46 10.78
CA GLN A 165 -26.36 16.92 10.26
C GLN A 165 -25.12 17.55 10.90
N ASN A 166 -25.17 18.81 11.35
CA ASN A 166 -24.10 19.53 12.06
C ASN A 166 -22.70 19.38 11.42
N GLY A 167 -22.63 19.34 10.08
CA GLY A 167 -21.40 19.15 9.33
C GLY A 167 -20.91 17.70 9.23
N HIS A 168 -21.68 16.73 9.73
CA HIS A 168 -21.36 15.30 9.69
C HIS A 168 -22.24 14.54 8.69
N THR A 169 -21.93 13.25 8.47
CA THR A 169 -22.86 12.28 7.88
C THR A 169 -23.43 11.47 9.03
N GLN A 170 -24.69 11.69 9.37
CA GLN A 170 -25.33 10.98 10.47
C GLN A 170 -26.82 10.73 10.20
N PHE A 171 -27.33 9.63 10.72
CA PHE A 171 -28.68 9.16 10.47
C PHE A 171 -29.18 8.31 11.63
N LEU A 172 -30.48 8.01 11.65
CA LEU A 172 -31.08 7.08 12.59
C LEU A 172 -31.34 5.74 11.92
N TYR A 173 -30.98 4.65 12.62
CA TYR A 173 -31.62 3.35 12.45
C TYR A 173 -32.83 3.27 13.38
N VAL A 174 -33.93 2.67 12.89
CA VAL A 174 -35.08 2.33 13.73
C VAL A 174 -35.50 0.90 13.42
N LEU A 175 -35.38 0.03 14.40
CA LEU A 175 -35.71 -1.38 14.30
C LEU A 175 -36.92 -1.69 15.20
N PRO A 176 -38.15 -1.66 14.68
CA PRO A 176 -39.36 -1.89 15.46
C PRO A 176 -39.61 -3.37 15.68
N PHE A 177 -39.75 -3.78 16.93
CA PHE A 177 -40.11 -5.15 17.31
C PHE A 177 -41.62 -5.33 17.51
N THR A 178 -42.29 -4.28 17.98
CA THR A 178 -43.75 -4.18 18.10
C THR A 178 -44.16 -2.75 17.79
N ALA A 179 -45.47 -2.46 17.75
CA ALA A 179 -45.93 -1.09 17.61
C ALA A 179 -45.49 -0.17 18.78
N HIS A 180 -45.08 -0.76 19.91
CA HIS A 180 -44.68 -0.03 21.13
C HIS A 180 -43.17 -0.20 21.45
N ARG A 181 -42.43 -1.04 20.78
CA ARG A 181 -41.03 -1.33 21.12
C ARG A 181 -40.14 -1.24 19.89
N ALA A 182 -39.05 -0.49 20.00
CA ALA A 182 -38.04 -0.37 18.95
C ALA A 182 -36.65 -0.12 19.53
N LEU A 183 -35.64 -0.50 18.76
CA LEU A 183 -34.29 0.03 18.88
C LEU A 183 -34.21 1.31 18.03
N ILE A 184 -33.75 2.40 18.63
CA ILE A 184 -33.48 3.67 17.95
C ILE A 184 -32.00 3.97 18.12
N GLU A 185 -31.28 4.10 16.99
CA GLU A 185 -29.82 4.17 16.98
C GLU A 185 -29.32 5.30 16.07
N PRO A 186 -28.94 6.47 16.61
CA PRO A 186 -28.15 7.45 15.86
C PRO A 186 -26.76 6.90 15.55
N THR A 187 -26.44 6.94 14.27
CA THR A 187 -25.18 6.49 13.71
C THR A 187 -24.49 7.63 12.99
N ARG A 188 -23.16 7.77 13.20
CA ARG A 188 -22.33 8.79 12.55
C ARG A 188 -21.16 8.15 11.82
N PHE A 189 -20.91 8.59 10.59
CA PHE A 189 -19.67 8.38 9.87
C PHE A 189 -18.77 9.60 10.05
N GLY A 190 -17.63 9.44 10.72
CA GLY A 190 -16.79 10.59 11.03
C GLY A 190 -15.36 10.22 11.42
N LYS A 191 -14.52 11.25 11.61
CA LYS A 191 -13.14 11.06 12.09
C LYS A 191 -13.10 10.68 13.57
N ASN A 192 -14.08 11.17 14.31
CA ASN A 192 -14.24 10.92 15.74
C ASN A 192 -15.60 10.27 15.99
N PRO A 193 -15.73 9.41 17.00
CA PRO A 193 -17.00 8.85 17.42
C PRO A 193 -18.02 9.94 17.81
N ILE A 194 -19.31 9.62 17.67
CA ILE A 194 -20.39 10.44 18.21
C ILE A 194 -20.30 10.44 19.74
N LYS A 195 -20.58 11.57 20.38
CA LYS A 195 -20.64 11.66 21.83
C LYS A 195 -22.01 11.20 22.35
N GLU A 196 -22.03 10.61 23.55
CA GLU A 196 -23.26 10.10 24.14
C GLU A 196 -24.33 11.18 24.29
N GLU A 197 -23.94 12.38 24.72
CA GLU A 197 -24.87 13.50 24.90
C GLU A 197 -25.50 13.95 23.57
N GLU A 198 -24.72 13.94 22.47
CA GLU A 198 -25.23 14.28 21.13
C GLU A 198 -26.21 13.22 20.63
N ALA A 199 -25.86 11.94 20.82
CA ALA A 199 -26.71 10.81 20.45
C ALA A 199 -28.02 10.83 21.24
N LYS A 200 -27.94 11.04 22.54
CA LYS A 200 -29.10 11.19 23.44
C LYS A 200 -30.03 12.29 22.95
N ALA A 201 -29.53 13.49 22.69
CA ALA A 201 -30.31 14.61 22.21
C ALA A 201 -31.04 14.32 20.88
N MET A 202 -30.41 13.53 19.99
CA MET A 202 -31.06 13.11 18.73
C MET A 202 -32.19 12.12 18.96
N MET A 203 -32.03 11.16 19.87
CA MET A 203 -33.06 10.18 20.21
C MET A 203 -34.22 10.82 20.94
N GLU A 204 -33.96 11.70 21.91
CA GLU A 204 -34.99 12.48 22.62
C GLU A 204 -35.81 13.34 21.66
N ARG A 205 -35.13 14.04 20.73
CA ARG A 205 -35.82 14.82 19.69
C ARG A 205 -36.68 13.96 18.79
N TYR A 206 -36.17 12.78 18.35
CA TYR A 206 -36.94 11.86 17.51
C TYR A 206 -38.19 11.37 18.24
N LEU A 207 -38.06 10.95 19.49
CA LEU A 207 -39.19 10.48 20.33
C LEU A 207 -40.20 11.59 20.66
N ALA A 208 -39.73 12.80 20.91
CA ALA A 208 -40.60 13.94 21.12
C ALA A 208 -41.51 14.23 19.90
N LEU A 209 -41.03 14.02 18.68
CA LEU A 209 -41.82 14.15 17.46
C LEU A 209 -42.93 13.09 17.36
N GLN A 210 -42.78 11.94 18.04
CA GLN A 210 -43.79 10.88 18.09
C GLN A 210 -44.92 11.19 19.11
N GLN A 211 -44.81 12.26 19.90
CA GLN A 211 -45.80 12.71 20.89
C GLN A 211 -46.21 11.59 21.86
N THR A 212 -45.27 10.78 22.34
CA THR A 212 -45.53 9.68 23.27
C THR A 212 -44.53 9.70 24.42
N SER A 213 -44.95 9.24 25.61
CA SER A 213 -44.04 8.91 26.70
C SER A 213 -43.31 7.57 26.40
N TYR A 214 -42.12 7.43 26.93
CA TYR A 214 -41.29 6.24 26.70
C TYR A 214 -40.41 5.91 27.91
N VAL A 215 -39.99 4.65 27.94
CA VAL A 215 -39.00 4.12 28.89
C VAL A 215 -37.86 3.49 28.10
N VAL A 216 -36.63 3.78 28.50
CA VAL A 216 -35.43 3.11 27.95
C VAL A 216 -35.21 1.81 28.70
N ILE A 217 -35.27 0.67 27.99
CA ILE A 217 -35.15 -0.68 28.57
C ILE A 217 -33.68 -1.13 28.58
N GLU A 218 -32.98 -0.92 27.46
CA GLU A 218 -31.61 -1.38 27.27
C GLU A 218 -30.87 -0.33 26.43
N LYS A 219 -29.55 -0.24 26.59
CA LYS A 219 -28.69 0.66 25.78
C LYS A 219 -27.59 -0.16 25.13
N GLU A 220 -27.24 0.24 23.93
CA GLU A 220 -26.07 -0.30 23.23
C GLU A 220 -25.21 0.82 22.66
N GLN A 221 -23.94 0.51 22.41
CA GLN A 221 -23.02 1.41 21.74
C GLN A 221 -21.95 0.62 20.99
N GLY A 222 -21.41 1.22 19.95
CA GLY A 222 -20.33 0.60 19.21
C GLY A 222 -19.56 1.54 18.32
N CYS A 223 -18.41 1.05 17.88
CA CYS A 223 -17.54 1.76 16.97
C CYS A 223 -16.93 0.76 15.99
N ILE A 224 -17.15 0.96 14.70
CA ILE A 224 -16.69 0.09 13.62
C ILE A 224 -15.68 0.89 12.78
N PRO A 225 -14.47 0.38 12.52
CA PRO A 225 -13.50 1.06 11.68
C PRO A 225 -13.95 1.08 10.21
N MET A 226 -13.89 2.26 9.60
CA MET A 226 -14.09 2.50 8.17
C MET A 226 -12.76 2.94 7.59
N ASN A 227 -11.96 2.01 7.09
CA ASN A 227 -10.58 2.28 6.73
C ASN A 227 -10.23 1.77 5.32
N SER A 228 -9.61 2.64 4.51
CA SER A 228 -9.14 2.31 3.16
C SER A 228 -7.68 1.83 3.13
N ALA A 229 -6.98 1.85 4.27
CA ALA A 229 -5.62 1.35 4.36
C ALA A 229 -5.58 -0.18 4.27
N PRO A 230 -4.55 -0.75 3.65
CA PRO A 230 -4.30 -2.18 3.73
C PRO A 230 -4.13 -2.64 5.17
N ILE A 231 -4.61 -3.84 5.46
CA ILE A 231 -4.34 -4.50 6.72
C ILE A 231 -2.87 -4.94 6.70
N ILE A 232 -2.17 -4.73 7.80
CA ILE A 232 -0.79 -5.19 7.96
C ILE A 232 -0.83 -6.71 8.05
N ASN A 233 -0.33 -7.37 7.01
CA ASN A 233 -0.11 -8.80 7.02
C ASN A 233 1.33 -9.03 7.51
N GLU A 234 1.47 -9.29 8.80
CA GLU A 234 2.71 -9.84 9.34
C GLU A 234 2.95 -11.23 8.71
N LEU A 235 4.22 -11.61 8.59
CA LEU A 235 4.58 -12.98 8.23
C LEU A 235 3.98 -13.91 9.28
N GLN A 236 2.95 -14.65 8.90
CA GLN A 236 2.29 -15.62 9.77
C GLN A 236 2.73 -17.03 9.39
N PRO A 237 2.76 -17.96 10.35
CA PRO A 237 2.91 -19.36 10.07
C PRO A 237 1.87 -19.87 9.05
N SER A 238 2.23 -20.87 8.27
CA SER A 238 1.40 -21.40 7.18
C SER A 238 0.06 -22.00 7.63
N ASN A 239 -0.05 -22.36 8.91
CA ASN A 239 -1.25 -22.89 9.56
C ASN A 239 -2.11 -21.83 10.25
N TRP A 240 -1.78 -20.54 10.11
CA TRP A 240 -2.56 -19.43 10.68
C TRP A 240 -3.42 -18.77 9.60
N TYR A 241 -4.72 -18.65 9.88
CA TYR A 241 -5.71 -18.07 8.97
C TYR A 241 -6.42 -16.90 9.64
N LYS A 242 -6.26 -15.70 9.11
CA LYS A 242 -6.99 -14.52 9.58
C LYS A 242 -8.44 -14.59 9.15
N THR A 243 -9.35 -14.45 10.10
CA THR A 243 -10.80 -14.41 9.90
C THR A 243 -11.39 -13.05 10.28
N GLY A 244 -12.64 -12.82 9.92
CA GLY A 244 -13.36 -11.60 10.32
C GLY A 244 -12.72 -10.32 9.80
N ALA A 245 -12.75 -9.28 10.63
CA ALA A 245 -12.18 -7.98 10.28
C ALA A 245 -10.67 -8.05 10.02
N GLY A 246 -9.94 -8.87 10.81
CA GLY A 246 -8.51 -9.13 10.61
C GLY A 246 -8.20 -9.82 9.29
N GLY A 247 -9.11 -10.67 8.80
CA GLY A 247 -9.06 -11.29 7.47
C GLY A 247 -9.56 -10.41 6.33
N GLY A 248 -9.91 -9.14 6.59
CA GLY A 248 -10.39 -8.21 5.57
C GLY A 248 -11.84 -8.40 5.15
N LEU A 249 -12.65 -9.08 5.96
CA LEU A 249 -14.06 -9.35 5.66
C LEU A 249 -14.98 -8.18 6.05
N LEU A 250 -14.46 -7.14 6.69
CA LEU A 250 -15.18 -5.92 7.00
C LEU A 250 -15.22 -5.01 5.77
N LYS A 251 -16.42 -4.62 5.33
CA LYS A 251 -16.56 -3.67 4.20
C LYS A 251 -16.16 -2.26 4.65
N PRO A 252 -15.16 -1.63 4.02
CA PRO A 252 -14.61 -0.36 4.49
C PRO A 252 -15.61 0.80 4.56
N SER A 253 -16.60 0.81 3.66
CA SER A 253 -17.57 1.92 3.53
C SER A 253 -18.80 1.82 4.42
N THR A 254 -19.10 0.63 4.96
CA THR A 254 -20.36 0.37 5.68
C THR A 254 -20.19 -0.41 6.98
N GLY A 255 -19.04 -1.05 7.19
CA GLY A 255 -18.83 -1.91 8.35
C GLY A 255 -19.54 -3.27 8.27
N TYR A 256 -20.25 -3.58 7.19
CA TYR A 256 -20.91 -4.89 7.06
C TYR A 256 -19.90 -6.01 6.89
N SER A 257 -20.09 -7.10 7.64
CA SER A 257 -19.18 -8.25 7.61
C SER A 257 -19.88 -9.60 7.79
N PHE A 258 -21.12 -9.64 8.30
CA PHE A 258 -21.77 -10.87 8.72
C PHE A 258 -21.92 -11.88 7.59
N VAL A 259 -22.50 -11.49 6.46
CA VAL A 259 -22.70 -12.34 5.28
C VAL A 259 -21.35 -12.79 4.69
N ARG A 260 -20.36 -11.92 4.70
CA ARG A 260 -18.99 -12.24 4.27
C ARG A 260 -18.33 -13.28 5.19
N ASN A 261 -18.55 -13.18 6.49
CA ASN A 261 -18.07 -14.18 7.46
C ASN A 261 -18.75 -15.54 7.24
N LEU A 262 -20.05 -15.57 6.91
CA LEU A 262 -20.73 -16.80 6.55
C LEU A 262 -20.15 -17.47 5.30
N ALA A 263 -19.91 -16.68 4.25
CA ALA A 263 -19.32 -17.19 3.01
C ALA A 263 -17.89 -17.71 3.23
N ASP A 264 -17.10 -17.01 4.03
CA ASP A 264 -15.74 -17.39 4.39
C ASP A 264 -15.73 -18.71 5.20
N ALA A 265 -16.59 -18.81 6.21
CA ALA A 265 -16.76 -20.02 7.01
C ALA A 265 -17.13 -21.24 6.14
N LYS A 266 -18.04 -21.05 5.17
CA LYS A 266 -18.42 -22.12 4.21
C LYS A 266 -17.22 -22.53 3.35
N GLN A 267 -16.46 -21.57 2.84
CA GLN A 267 -15.26 -21.84 2.03
C GLN A 267 -14.19 -22.58 2.84
N ILE A 268 -13.92 -22.17 4.07
CA ILE A 268 -12.98 -22.84 4.98
C ILE A 268 -13.43 -24.30 5.21
N CYS A 269 -14.70 -24.52 5.51
CA CYS A 269 -15.23 -25.87 5.72
C CYS A 269 -15.09 -26.74 4.47
N THR A 270 -15.37 -26.22 3.28
CA THR A 270 -15.16 -26.94 2.02
C THR A 270 -13.70 -27.33 1.84
N SER A 271 -12.76 -26.39 2.02
CA SER A 271 -11.33 -26.68 1.91
C SER A 271 -10.86 -27.75 2.90
N LEU A 272 -11.36 -27.70 4.15
CA LEU A 272 -11.02 -28.69 5.17
C LEU A 272 -11.59 -30.08 4.84
N SER A 273 -12.83 -30.15 4.30
CA SER A 273 -13.48 -31.42 3.88
C SER A 273 -12.76 -32.07 2.71
N GLU A 274 -12.25 -31.27 1.78
CA GLU A 274 -11.53 -31.73 0.59
C GLU A 274 -10.02 -31.93 0.86
N GLN A 275 -9.56 -31.72 2.09
CA GLN A 275 -8.13 -31.71 2.47
C GLN A 275 -7.28 -30.78 1.60
N ALA A 276 -7.91 -29.75 1.06
CA ALA A 276 -7.26 -28.73 0.24
C ALA A 276 -6.67 -27.60 1.09
N ALA A 277 -5.72 -26.87 0.52
CA ALA A 277 -5.19 -25.69 1.19
C ALA A 277 -6.28 -24.63 1.40
N ILE A 278 -6.39 -24.10 2.62
CA ILE A 278 -7.28 -22.97 2.89
C ILE A 278 -6.71 -21.75 2.17
N ILE A 279 -7.40 -21.29 1.14
CA ILE A 279 -7.00 -20.11 0.40
C ILE A 279 -7.46 -18.89 1.18
N ALA A 280 -6.50 -18.16 1.77
CA ALA A 280 -6.79 -16.87 2.37
C ALA A 280 -7.49 -15.97 1.32
N ARG A 281 -8.67 -15.47 1.64
CA ARG A 281 -9.40 -14.56 0.75
C ARG A 281 -8.52 -13.32 0.55
N ARG A 282 -8.03 -13.13 -0.68
CA ARG A 282 -7.25 -11.93 -0.99
C ARG A 282 -8.17 -10.71 -0.87
N THR A 283 -7.88 -9.84 0.09
CA THR A 283 -8.43 -8.48 0.17
C THR A 283 -7.88 -7.61 -0.97
N SER A 284 -7.74 -8.20 -2.15
CA SER A 284 -7.08 -7.55 -3.27
C SER A 284 -7.93 -6.40 -3.80
N LEU A 285 -7.28 -5.44 -4.42
CA LEU A 285 -7.77 -4.32 -5.20
C LEU A 285 -8.91 -4.73 -6.15
N THR A 286 -10.07 -5.02 -5.58
CA THR A 286 -11.29 -5.22 -6.35
C THR A 286 -11.85 -3.84 -6.72
N ARG A 287 -12.65 -3.77 -7.77
CA ARG A 287 -13.36 -2.54 -8.14
C ARG A 287 -14.21 -1.99 -6.99
N PHE A 288 -14.77 -2.87 -6.15
CA PHE A 288 -15.55 -2.47 -4.97
C PHE A 288 -14.70 -1.79 -3.90
N ALA A 289 -13.48 -2.27 -3.64
CA ALA A 289 -12.55 -1.59 -2.73
C ALA A 289 -12.21 -0.17 -3.23
N TYR A 290 -12.12 0.02 -4.55
CA TYR A 290 -11.92 1.35 -5.13
C TYR A 290 -13.15 2.24 -4.93
N PHE A 291 -14.37 1.72 -5.12
CA PHE A 291 -15.60 2.47 -4.87
C PHE A 291 -15.75 2.85 -3.39
N ASP A 292 -15.47 1.92 -2.48
CA ASP A 292 -15.42 2.18 -1.04
C ASP A 292 -14.44 3.31 -0.71
N ARG A 293 -13.24 3.27 -1.29
CA ARG A 293 -12.22 4.31 -1.09
C ARG A 293 -12.68 5.68 -1.59
N LEU A 294 -13.33 5.77 -2.75
CA LEU A 294 -13.87 7.04 -3.26
C LEU A 294 -14.93 7.62 -2.33
N LEU A 295 -15.85 6.79 -1.84
CA LEU A 295 -16.87 7.22 -0.87
C LEU A 295 -16.21 7.70 0.42
N LEU A 296 -15.30 6.93 1.01
CA LEU A 296 -14.57 7.32 2.21
C LEU A 296 -13.81 8.64 2.02
N GLN A 297 -13.22 8.87 0.84
CA GLN A 297 -12.54 10.13 0.53
C GLN A 297 -13.49 11.33 0.55
N ILE A 298 -14.72 11.17 0.02
CA ILE A 298 -15.72 12.21 0.03
C ILE A 298 -16.20 12.48 1.47
N LEU A 299 -16.52 11.42 2.22
CA LEU A 299 -16.97 11.54 3.61
C LEU A 299 -15.92 12.15 4.53
N PHE A 300 -14.64 11.82 4.31
CA PHE A 300 -13.53 12.39 5.08
C PHE A 300 -13.31 13.88 4.85
N ARG A 301 -13.45 14.34 3.59
CA ARG A 301 -13.16 15.73 3.20
C ARG A 301 -14.36 16.64 3.30
N THR A 302 -15.52 16.11 2.98
CA THR A 302 -16.79 16.85 2.92
C THR A 302 -17.92 16.01 3.52
N PRO A 303 -17.91 15.76 4.85
CA PRO A 303 -18.86 14.85 5.50
C PRO A 303 -20.32 15.25 5.27
N GLN A 304 -20.62 16.56 5.17
CA GLN A 304 -21.96 17.06 4.88
C GLN A 304 -22.57 16.56 3.55
N ARG A 305 -21.76 16.01 2.64
CA ARG A 305 -22.23 15.44 1.36
C ARG A 305 -22.82 14.04 1.52
N GLY A 306 -22.54 13.35 2.62
CA GLY A 306 -22.98 11.98 2.84
C GLY A 306 -24.50 11.83 2.78
N LYS A 307 -25.25 12.71 3.47
CA LYS A 307 -26.71 12.73 3.39
C LYS A 307 -27.21 12.71 1.94
N ALA A 308 -26.76 13.66 1.12
CA ALA A 308 -27.21 13.75 -0.28
C ALA A 308 -26.81 12.54 -1.14
N ILE A 309 -25.66 11.91 -0.85
CA ILE A 309 -25.23 10.68 -1.54
C ILE A 309 -26.19 9.54 -1.22
N PHE A 310 -26.44 9.27 0.06
CA PHE A 310 -27.24 8.12 0.47
C PHE A 310 -28.74 8.33 0.16
N GLU A 311 -29.28 9.52 0.41
CA GLU A 311 -30.66 9.83 0.01
C GLU A 311 -30.87 9.62 -1.49
N ARG A 312 -29.95 10.09 -2.32
CA ARG A 312 -30.05 9.92 -3.77
C ARG A 312 -29.86 8.46 -4.21
N LEU A 313 -28.98 7.71 -3.53
CA LEU A 313 -28.77 6.28 -3.77
C LEU A 313 -30.07 5.51 -3.60
N PHE A 314 -30.75 5.67 -2.46
CA PHE A 314 -31.98 4.95 -2.13
C PHE A 314 -33.23 5.52 -2.82
N ALA A 315 -33.25 6.81 -3.17
CA ALA A 315 -34.37 7.39 -3.90
C ALA A 315 -34.43 7.00 -5.38
N LYS A 316 -33.27 6.70 -6.00
CA LYS A 316 -33.17 6.44 -7.43
C LYS A 316 -33.00 4.96 -7.79
N ASN A 317 -32.76 4.11 -6.81
CA ASN A 317 -32.54 2.68 -7.02
C ASN A 317 -33.46 1.88 -6.08
N GLN A 318 -33.80 0.67 -6.50
CA GLN A 318 -34.49 -0.25 -5.59
C GLN A 318 -33.52 -0.67 -4.48
N THR A 319 -34.03 -0.75 -3.25
CA THR A 319 -33.17 -1.10 -2.11
C THR A 319 -32.48 -2.44 -2.29
N ILE A 320 -33.14 -3.44 -2.90
CA ILE A 320 -32.54 -4.74 -3.17
C ILE A 320 -31.32 -4.65 -4.10
N GLU A 321 -31.33 -3.74 -5.08
CA GLU A 321 -30.18 -3.51 -5.97
C GLU A 321 -29.00 -2.87 -5.20
N VAL A 322 -29.31 -1.97 -4.27
CA VAL A 322 -28.31 -1.37 -3.37
C VAL A 322 -27.71 -2.42 -2.45
N LEU A 323 -28.52 -3.32 -1.86
CA LEU A 323 -28.03 -4.42 -1.02
C LEU A 323 -27.14 -5.38 -1.81
N LYS A 324 -27.54 -5.75 -3.04
CA LYS A 324 -26.72 -6.54 -3.96
C LYS A 324 -25.36 -5.90 -4.25
N PHE A 325 -25.33 -4.56 -4.39
CA PHE A 325 -24.07 -3.82 -4.53
C PHE A 325 -23.23 -3.84 -3.25
N LEU A 326 -23.85 -3.74 -2.09
CA LEU A 326 -23.16 -3.84 -0.80
C LEU A 326 -22.57 -5.23 -0.55
N ASP A 327 -23.23 -6.29 -1.05
CA ASP A 327 -22.74 -7.66 -1.04
C ASP A 327 -21.65 -7.94 -2.09
N GLU A 328 -21.37 -6.97 -3.01
CA GLU A 328 -20.41 -7.09 -4.12
C GLU A 328 -20.81 -8.11 -5.19
N GLU A 329 -22.11 -8.33 -5.36
CA GLU A 329 -22.71 -9.30 -6.29
C GLU A 329 -23.21 -8.66 -7.60
N THR A 330 -23.03 -7.33 -7.77
CA THR A 330 -23.50 -6.61 -8.95
C THR A 330 -22.59 -6.83 -10.16
N SER A 331 -23.21 -6.85 -11.33
CA SER A 331 -22.53 -6.83 -12.62
C SER A 331 -22.04 -5.41 -12.96
N PRO A 332 -21.07 -5.24 -13.88
CA PRO A 332 -20.58 -3.92 -14.29
C PRO A 332 -21.68 -2.99 -14.84
N LYS A 333 -22.74 -3.54 -15.47
CA LYS A 333 -23.88 -2.76 -15.95
C LYS A 333 -24.73 -2.20 -14.81
N GLU A 334 -24.98 -3.02 -13.80
CA GLU A 334 -25.71 -2.61 -12.58
C GLU A 334 -24.92 -1.56 -11.81
N GLU A 335 -23.60 -1.76 -11.68
CA GLU A 335 -22.70 -0.79 -11.04
C GLU A 335 -22.70 0.56 -11.76
N LEU A 336 -22.61 0.56 -13.10
CA LEU A 336 -22.68 1.79 -13.88
C LEU A 336 -23.99 2.54 -13.66
N ARG A 337 -25.14 1.83 -13.63
CA ARG A 337 -26.45 2.43 -13.35
C ARG A 337 -26.49 3.05 -11.97
N LEU A 338 -26.02 2.34 -10.94
CA LEU A 338 -25.92 2.85 -9.58
C LEU A 338 -25.02 4.08 -9.50
N MET A 339 -23.85 4.05 -10.15
CA MET A 339 -22.91 5.18 -10.16
C MET A 339 -23.51 6.42 -10.83
N LEU A 340 -24.24 6.25 -11.95
CA LEU A 340 -24.92 7.34 -12.64
C LEU A 340 -26.09 7.92 -11.82
N SER A 341 -26.66 7.17 -10.90
CA SER A 341 -27.70 7.65 -9.99
C SER A 341 -27.16 8.59 -8.90
N LEU A 342 -25.87 8.51 -8.58
CA LEU A 342 -25.19 9.29 -7.56
C LEU A 342 -24.83 10.71 -8.06
N PRO A 343 -24.39 11.62 -7.17
CA PRO A 343 -23.80 12.91 -7.57
C PRO A 343 -22.43 12.68 -8.25
N THR A 344 -22.43 12.27 -9.51
CA THR A 344 -21.26 11.80 -10.27
C THR A 344 -20.09 12.78 -10.25
N GLY A 345 -20.35 14.09 -10.29
CA GLY A 345 -19.29 15.11 -10.24
C GLY A 345 -18.40 15.02 -8.98
N TRP A 346 -18.97 14.63 -7.84
CA TRP A 346 -18.17 14.47 -6.60
C TRP A 346 -17.28 13.25 -6.64
N PHE A 347 -17.78 12.15 -7.21
CA PHE A 347 -17.00 10.92 -7.38
C PHE A 347 -15.92 11.07 -8.45
N LEU A 348 -16.22 11.76 -9.57
CA LEU A 348 -15.24 12.09 -10.59
C LEU A 348 -14.12 12.99 -10.02
N ALA A 349 -14.47 14.00 -9.23
CA ALA A 349 -13.47 14.84 -8.56
C ALA A 349 -12.60 14.06 -7.57
N ALA A 350 -13.18 13.06 -6.86
CA ALA A 350 -12.42 12.18 -5.99
C ALA A 350 -11.49 11.26 -6.79
N ALA A 351 -11.98 10.65 -7.87
CA ALA A 351 -11.20 9.80 -8.76
C ALA A 351 -10.07 10.57 -9.46
N LEU A 352 -10.34 11.77 -9.97
CA LEU A 352 -9.32 12.65 -10.58
C LEU A 352 -8.22 13.00 -9.56
N ARG A 353 -8.60 13.30 -8.33
CA ARG A 353 -7.63 13.60 -7.26
C ARG A 353 -6.74 12.41 -6.95
N ASP A 354 -7.30 11.21 -6.89
CA ASP A 354 -6.54 9.96 -6.72
C ASP A 354 -5.58 9.75 -7.90
N PHE A 355 -6.06 9.94 -9.11
CA PHE A 355 -5.26 9.82 -10.33
C PHE A 355 -4.10 10.83 -10.34
N LEU A 356 -4.39 12.12 -10.10
CA LEU A 356 -3.36 13.16 -10.02
C LEU A 356 -2.37 12.91 -8.90
N TRP A 357 -2.83 12.37 -7.76
CA TRP A 357 -1.94 12.01 -6.66
C TRP A 357 -1.01 10.84 -7.05
N VAL A 358 -1.53 9.81 -7.72
CA VAL A 358 -0.73 8.69 -8.26
C VAL A 358 0.27 9.20 -9.30
N LEU A 359 -0.14 10.06 -10.21
CA LEU A 359 0.75 10.73 -11.16
C LEU A 359 1.84 11.52 -10.44
N TRP A 360 1.46 12.34 -9.46
CA TRP A 360 2.40 13.15 -8.69
C TRP A 360 3.42 12.32 -7.90
N THR A 361 2.99 11.23 -7.28
CA THR A 361 3.90 10.32 -6.56
C THR A 361 4.85 9.59 -7.51
N LYS A 362 4.36 9.19 -8.67
CA LYS A 362 5.19 8.63 -9.74
C LYS A 362 6.15 9.70 -10.27
N PHE A 363 5.65 10.87 -10.60
CA PHE A 363 6.47 11.98 -11.09
C PHE A 363 7.59 12.35 -10.10
N LYS A 364 7.31 12.43 -8.79
CA LYS A 364 8.35 12.64 -7.76
C LYS A 364 9.41 11.53 -7.69
N ALA A 365 9.04 10.32 -8.04
CA ALA A 365 9.98 9.20 -8.04
C ALA A 365 10.90 9.18 -9.27
N ILE A 366 10.45 9.78 -10.36
CA ILE A 366 11.09 9.82 -11.69
C ILE A 366 11.93 11.10 -11.86
N ALA A 367 11.42 12.18 -11.31
CA ALA A 367 11.65 13.56 -11.75
C ALA A 367 13.10 14.01 -12.02
N PRO A 368 14.14 13.68 -11.22
CA PRO A 368 15.42 14.34 -11.45
C PRO A 368 16.08 13.99 -12.78
N VAL A 369 16.22 12.70 -13.08
CA VAL A 369 16.90 12.26 -14.31
C VAL A 369 16.06 12.52 -15.57
N SER A 370 14.75 12.26 -15.51
CA SER A 370 13.86 12.50 -16.67
C SER A 370 13.73 13.99 -16.97
N LEU A 371 13.64 14.82 -15.93
CA LEU A 371 13.63 16.28 -16.11
C LEU A 371 14.93 16.77 -16.74
N MET A 372 16.07 16.32 -16.23
CA MET A 372 17.37 16.75 -16.77
C MET A 372 17.64 16.21 -18.17
N ALA A 373 17.21 14.99 -18.49
CA ALA A 373 17.29 14.46 -19.85
C ALA A 373 16.43 15.24 -20.84
N LEU A 374 15.20 15.62 -20.45
CA LEU A 374 14.35 16.48 -21.27
C LEU A 374 14.93 17.89 -21.44
N LEU A 375 15.42 18.51 -20.37
CA LEU A 375 16.09 19.82 -20.43
C LEU A 375 17.32 19.75 -21.34
N GLY A 376 18.11 18.69 -21.23
CA GLY A 376 19.25 18.44 -22.10
C GLY A 376 18.87 18.31 -23.57
N TYR A 377 17.87 17.48 -23.84
CA TYR A 377 17.36 17.29 -25.19
C TYR A 377 16.88 18.61 -25.81
N PHE A 378 16.09 19.40 -25.09
CA PHE A 378 15.64 20.70 -25.57
C PHE A 378 16.77 21.72 -25.70
N ALA A 379 17.73 21.75 -24.76
CA ALA A 379 18.90 22.62 -24.88
C ALA A 379 19.74 22.26 -26.10
N ASN A 380 19.93 20.95 -26.39
CA ASN A 380 20.60 20.49 -27.60
C ASN A 380 19.85 20.90 -28.87
N LEU A 381 18.53 20.70 -28.91
CA LEU A 381 17.67 21.08 -30.03
C LEU A 381 17.73 22.59 -30.32
N LEU A 382 17.86 23.41 -29.28
CA LEU A 382 17.99 24.88 -29.39
C LEU A 382 19.41 25.36 -29.65
N GLY A 383 20.41 24.47 -29.63
CA GLY A 383 21.82 24.80 -29.80
C GLY A 383 22.47 25.48 -28.59
N HIS A 384 21.92 25.31 -27.40
CA HIS A 384 22.34 25.97 -26.16
C HIS A 384 22.68 24.97 -25.04
N LEU A 385 23.50 23.99 -25.35
CA LEU A 385 23.94 22.96 -24.38
C LEU A 385 24.70 23.54 -23.19
N GLU A 386 25.35 24.70 -23.37
CA GLU A 386 26.06 25.39 -22.29
C GLU A 386 25.16 25.71 -21.08
N TRP A 387 23.85 25.84 -21.27
CA TRP A 387 22.90 26.06 -20.18
C TRP A 387 22.81 24.90 -19.18
N LEU A 388 23.22 23.70 -19.57
CA LEU A 388 23.22 22.53 -18.69
C LEU A 388 24.38 22.54 -17.68
N TRP A 389 25.54 23.09 -18.04
CA TRP A 389 26.76 22.99 -17.26
C TRP A 389 26.64 23.47 -15.81
N PRO A 390 25.96 24.60 -15.51
CA PRO A 390 25.75 24.99 -14.12
C PRO A 390 24.96 23.95 -13.31
N PHE A 391 23.95 23.35 -13.90
CA PHE A 391 23.13 22.32 -13.24
C PHE A 391 23.90 21.01 -13.03
N LEU A 392 24.71 20.62 -14.02
CA LEU A 392 25.57 19.45 -13.93
C LEU A 392 26.66 19.66 -12.87
N ALA A 393 27.30 20.81 -12.85
CA ALA A 393 28.33 21.15 -11.86
C ALA A 393 27.73 21.16 -10.44
N ILE A 394 26.62 21.84 -10.22
CA ILE A 394 25.92 21.87 -8.93
C ILE A 394 25.46 20.47 -8.52
N GLY A 395 24.87 19.71 -9.43
CA GLY A 395 24.44 18.34 -9.17
C GLY A 395 25.60 17.41 -8.81
N PHE A 396 26.73 17.53 -9.50
CA PHE A 396 27.95 16.76 -9.22
C PHE A 396 28.51 17.08 -7.82
N LEU A 397 28.55 18.36 -7.45
CA LEU A 397 29.03 18.81 -6.14
C LEU A 397 28.10 18.47 -4.99
N LEU A 398 26.77 18.54 -5.20
CA LEU A 398 25.79 18.32 -4.14
C LEU A 398 25.39 16.86 -3.96
N VAL A 399 25.45 16.04 -5.00
CA VAL A 399 24.98 14.65 -4.99
C VAL A 399 26.02 13.71 -5.59
N GLY A 400 26.63 14.06 -6.72
CA GLY A 400 27.54 13.22 -7.48
C GLY A 400 28.74 12.74 -6.66
N LEU A 401 29.52 13.62 -6.08
CA LEU A 401 30.65 13.28 -5.21
C LEU A 401 30.20 12.85 -3.80
N PRO A 402 29.26 13.58 -3.14
CA PRO A 402 28.92 13.28 -1.76
C PRO A 402 28.34 11.89 -1.52
N HIS A 403 27.62 11.28 -2.50
CA HIS A 403 26.99 9.96 -2.28
C HIS A 403 28.04 8.86 -2.01
N GLY A 404 29.21 8.93 -2.68
CA GLY A 404 30.31 7.97 -2.48
C GLY A 404 31.20 8.29 -1.27
N ALA A 405 31.17 9.54 -0.79
CA ALA A 405 31.98 9.96 0.35
C ALA A 405 31.52 9.40 1.71
N LEU A 406 30.33 8.83 1.79
CA LEU A 406 29.66 8.42 3.03
C LEU A 406 29.67 6.90 3.29
N ASP A 407 30.41 6.13 2.51
CA ASP A 407 30.46 4.66 2.61
C ASP A 407 30.91 4.17 4.00
N HIS A 408 31.76 4.92 4.66
CA HIS A 408 32.23 4.61 6.00
C HIS A 408 31.09 4.57 7.04
N LEU A 409 30.01 5.31 6.84
CA LEU A 409 28.87 5.34 7.78
C LEU A 409 28.09 4.03 7.80
N HIS A 410 28.07 3.28 6.69
CA HIS A 410 27.45 1.95 6.65
C HIS A 410 28.26 0.90 7.40
N LEU A 411 29.59 1.05 7.42
CA LEU A 411 30.49 0.05 7.98
C LEU A 411 30.90 0.35 9.41
N LEU A 412 30.99 1.65 9.74
CA LEU A 412 31.49 2.17 11.01
C LEU A 412 30.44 3.10 11.65
N PRO A 413 29.37 2.56 12.27
CA PRO A 413 28.32 3.39 12.88
C PRO A 413 28.81 4.22 14.09
N SER A 414 30.00 3.97 14.62
CA SER A 414 30.61 4.75 15.71
C SER A 414 31.72 5.66 15.16
N LYS A 415 31.79 6.93 15.62
CA LYS A 415 32.85 7.91 15.31
C LYS A 415 34.21 7.55 15.96
N ASN A 416 34.63 6.30 15.85
CA ASN A 416 35.89 5.84 16.45
C ASN A 416 37.03 6.07 15.44
N LEU A 417 37.86 7.08 15.71
CA LEU A 417 39.02 7.45 14.88
C LEU A 417 39.98 6.29 14.63
N ASN A 418 40.13 5.36 15.59
CA ASN A 418 41.01 4.20 15.46
C ASN A 418 40.53 3.21 14.37
N LYS A 419 39.22 3.23 14.03
CA LYS A 419 38.66 2.41 12.94
C LYS A 419 38.56 3.20 11.63
N LEU A 420 38.40 4.52 11.70
CA LEU A 420 38.29 5.38 10.53
C LEU A 420 39.60 5.50 9.77
N LEU A 421 40.74 5.64 10.46
CA LEU A 421 42.04 5.79 9.81
C LEU A 421 42.44 4.57 8.97
N PRO A 422 42.36 3.32 9.46
CA PRO A 422 42.62 2.14 8.63
C PRO A 422 41.67 2.02 7.42
N TYR A 423 40.41 2.42 7.60
CA TYR A 423 39.44 2.45 6.50
C TYR A 423 39.88 3.45 5.41
N LEU A 424 40.24 4.68 5.77
CA LEU A 424 40.71 5.72 4.83
C LEU A 424 42.00 5.31 4.12
N LEU A 425 42.95 4.73 4.83
CA LEU A 425 44.19 4.22 4.24
C LEU A 425 43.92 3.10 3.22
N LEU A 426 42.99 2.18 3.55
CA LEU A 426 42.58 1.14 2.59
C LEU A 426 41.86 1.72 1.39
N TYR A 427 40.99 2.71 1.60
CA TYR A 427 40.27 3.41 0.53
C TYR A 427 41.25 4.06 -0.45
N LEU A 428 42.22 4.81 0.07
CA LEU A 428 43.26 5.47 -0.73
C LEU A 428 44.20 4.46 -1.43
N ALA A 429 44.55 3.39 -0.75
CA ALA A 429 45.41 2.33 -1.35
C ALA A 429 44.69 1.65 -2.53
N LEU A 430 43.40 1.33 -2.40
CA LEU A 430 42.61 0.75 -3.48
C LEU A 430 42.49 1.71 -4.67
N GLY A 431 42.25 3.00 -4.41
CA GLY A 431 42.19 4.04 -5.44
C GLY A 431 43.55 4.20 -6.16
N ALA A 432 44.63 4.27 -5.39
CA ALA A 432 45.98 4.34 -5.94
C ALA A 432 46.36 3.09 -6.80
N ALA A 433 45.92 1.91 -6.38
CA ALA A 433 46.13 0.67 -7.14
C ALA A 433 45.42 0.70 -8.50
N VAL A 434 44.14 1.19 -8.53
CA VAL A 434 43.39 1.34 -9.80
C VAL A 434 44.06 2.41 -10.68
N PHE A 435 44.49 3.51 -10.08
CA PHE A 435 45.19 4.56 -10.82
C PHE A 435 46.50 4.07 -11.41
N ALA A 436 47.30 3.30 -10.64
CA ALA A 436 48.51 2.66 -11.14
C ALA A 436 48.23 1.67 -12.27
N LEU A 437 47.10 0.94 -12.20
CA LEU A 437 46.67 0.03 -13.25
C LEU A 437 46.45 0.76 -14.59
N TRP A 438 45.88 2.00 -14.54
CA TRP A 438 45.74 2.83 -15.74
C TRP A 438 47.08 3.21 -16.38
N ILE A 439 48.12 3.41 -15.58
CA ILE A 439 49.44 3.76 -16.07
C ILE A 439 50.13 2.54 -16.68
N VAL A 440 50.01 1.37 -16.03
CA VAL A 440 50.75 0.15 -16.41
C VAL A 440 50.04 -0.67 -17.48
N ALA A 441 48.69 -0.78 -17.40
CA ALA A 441 47.92 -1.66 -18.26
C ALA A 441 46.51 -1.04 -18.56
N PRO A 442 46.46 0.04 -19.38
CA PRO A 442 45.22 0.82 -19.57
C PRO A 442 44.06 -0.01 -20.15
N HIS A 443 44.30 -0.98 -21.02
CA HIS A 443 43.25 -1.90 -21.53
C HIS A 443 42.61 -2.74 -20.43
N VAL A 444 43.44 -3.24 -19.51
CA VAL A 444 42.95 -4.02 -18.35
C VAL A 444 42.20 -3.12 -17.39
N ALA A 445 42.69 -1.91 -17.17
CA ALA A 445 42.02 -0.91 -16.33
C ALA A 445 40.65 -0.55 -16.88
N LEU A 446 40.51 -0.31 -18.19
CA LEU A 446 39.23 -0.03 -18.85
C LEU A 446 38.27 -1.21 -18.69
N LEU A 447 38.66 -2.44 -18.99
CA LEU A 447 37.80 -3.62 -18.85
C LEU A 447 37.33 -3.79 -17.40
N PHE A 448 38.26 -3.66 -16.46
CA PHE A 448 37.94 -3.72 -15.04
C PHE A 448 36.96 -2.62 -14.62
N PHE A 449 37.14 -1.37 -15.07
CA PHE A 449 36.24 -0.24 -14.84
C PHE A 449 34.84 -0.54 -15.37
N LEU A 450 34.70 -1.01 -16.59
CA LEU A 450 33.39 -1.30 -17.20
C LEU A 450 32.66 -2.42 -16.45
N ILE A 451 33.34 -3.47 -16.05
CA ILE A 451 32.76 -4.62 -15.35
C ILE A 451 32.17 -4.19 -13.99
N TYR A 452 32.98 -3.54 -13.15
CA TYR A 452 32.49 -3.17 -11.83
C TYR A 452 31.46 -2.03 -11.88
N SER A 453 31.56 -1.10 -12.85
CA SER A 453 30.57 -0.04 -13.06
C SER A 453 29.24 -0.60 -13.51
N ALA A 454 29.23 -1.57 -14.44
CA ALA A 454 28.02 -2.28 -14.85
C ALA A 454 27.30 -2.91 -13.65
N TRP A 455 28.07 -3.62 -12.80
CA TRP A 455 27.51 -4.20 -11.58
C TRP A 455 26.90 -3.12 -10.66
N HIS A 456 27.64 -2.07 -10.38
CA HIS A 456 27.29 -1.05 -9.39
C HIS A 456 26.11 -0.20 -9.84
N PHE A 457 26.06 0.23 -11.09
CA PHE A 457 24.94 1.01 -11.63
C PHE A 457 23.63 0.23 -11.57
N GLY A 458 23.67 -1.04 -12.00
CA GLY A 458 22.48 -1.88 -11.91
C GLY A 458 22.07 -2.19 -10.48
N GLN A 459 23.01 -2.36 -9.55
CA GLN A 459 22.71 -2.57 -8.14
C GLN A 459 22.02 -1.35 -7.51
N ALA A 460 22.50 -0.13 -7.78
CA ALA A 460 21.89 1.10 -7.27
C ALA A 460 20.46 1.30 -7.78
N ASP A 461 20.20 1.03 -9.05
CA ASP A 461 18.86 1.16 -9.64
C ASP A 461 17.88 0.11 -9.09
N LEU A 462 18.30 -1.17 -9.07
CA LEU A 462 17.41 -2.26 -8.68
C LEU A 462 17.08 -2.28 -7.19
N GLN A 463 17.97 -1.83 -6.33
CA GLN A 463 17.71 -1.63 -4.90
C GLN A 463 16.57 -0.62 -4.64
N ILE A 464 16.56 0.47 -5.40
CA ILE A 464 15.49 1.48 -5.29
C ILE A 464 14.18 0.97 -5.89
N TRP A 465 14.24 0.12 -6.90
CA TRP A 465 13.06 -0.47 -7.54
C TRP A 465 12.42 -1.61 -6.72
N ASN A 466 13.00 -1.92 -5.56
CA ASN A 466 12.48 -2.88 -4.56
C ASN A 466 12.21 -4.26 -5.16
N ARG A 467 13.22 -4.85 -5.81
CA ARG A 467 13.13 -6.14 -6.46
C ARG A 467 14.10 -7.14 -5.82
N ASN A 468 13.54 -8.20 -5.24
CA ASN A 468 14.28 -9.42 -4.89
C ASN A 468 14.65 -10.14 -6.20
N LEU A 469 15.79 -9.78 -6.77
CA LEU A 469 16.20 -10.29 -8.06
C LEU A 469 17.36 -11.27 -7.90
N VAL A 470 17.42 -12.21 -8.84
CA VAL A 470 18.55 -13.14 -8.98
C VAL A 470 19.86 -12.35 -9.08
N VAL A 471 20.94 -12.90 -8.55
CA VAL A 471 22.26 -12.25 -8.39
C VAL A 471 22.78 -11.56 -9.68
N TRP A 472 22.44 -12.04 -10.85
CA TRP A 472 22.90 -11.51 -12.14
C TRP A 472 22.13 -10.30 -12.69
N TRP A 473 20.95 -9.97 -12.17
CA TRP A 473 20.13 -8.87 -12.67
C TRP A 473 20.80 -7.49 -12.59
N PRO A 474 21.49 -7.12 -11.50
CA PRO A 474 22.25 -5.88 -11.46
C PRO A 474 23.25 -5.76 -12.59
N PHE A 475 23.98 -6.83 -12.87
CA PHE A 475 25.00 -6.84 -13.92
C PHE A 475 24.36 -6.69 -15.32
N LEU A 476 23.26 -7.41 -15.58
CA LEU A 476 22.56 -7.32 -16.87
C LEU A 476 21.97 -5.93 -17.12
N TRP A 477 21.30 -5.35 -16.13
CA TRP A 477 20.71 -4.02 -16.27
C TRP A 477 21.76 -2.92 -16.37
N GLY A 478 22.71 -2.88 -15.47
CA GLY A 478 23.77 -1.86 -15.49
C GLY A 478 24.70 -2.01 -16.67
N GLY A 479 25.01 -3.25 -17.08
CA GLY A 479 25.75 -3.54 -18.31
C GLY A 479 25.02 -3.04 -19.55
N PHE A 480 23.71 -3.33 -19.65
CA PHE A 480 22.86 -2.81 -20.72
C PHE A 480 22.88 -1.28 -20.78
N SER A 481 22.64 -0.60 -19.65
CA SER A 481 22.58 0.86 -19.59
C SER A 481 23.90 1.52 -19.96
N LEU A 482 25.02 0.97 -19.48
CA LEU A 482 26.35 1.48 -19.77
C LEU A 482 26.72 1.24 -21.24
N LEU A 483 26.51 0.02 -21.76
CA LEU A 483 26.76 -0.29 -23.16
C LEU A 483 25.88 0.50 -24.12
N PHE A 484 24.62 0.77 -23.75
CA PHE A 484 23.74 1.64 -24.53
C PHE A 484 24.37 3.04 -24.71
N LEU A 485 24.78 3.67 -23.59
CA LEU A 485 25.41 5.00 -23.64
C LEU A 485 26.72 4.99 -24.46
N LEU A 486 27.57 4.02 -24.26
CA LEU A 486 28.85 3.95 -24.98
C LEU A 486 28.67 3.65 -26.47
N ALA A 487 27.76 2.74 -26.82
CA ALA A 487 27.56 2.33 -28.21
C ALA A 487 26.84 3.39 -29.05
N THR A 488 25.87 4.11 -28.46
CA THR A 488 25.19 5.20 -29.18
C THR A 488 26.08 6.43 -29.42
N HIS A 489 27.19 6.56 -28.66
CA HIS A 489 28.15 7.66 -28.79
C HIS A 489 29.54 7.18 -29.23
N LEU A 490 29.61 6.13 -30.03
CA LEU A 490 30.85 5.41 -30.31
C LEU A 490 31.99 6.31 -30.81
N ASN A 491 31.70 7.28 -31.71
CA ASN A 491 32.71 8.20 -32.23
C ASN A 491 33.34 9.07 -31.14
N GLU A 492 32.55 9.56 -30.19
CA GLU A 492 33.03 10.39 -29.09
C GLU A 492 33.79 9.55 -28.06
N VAL A 493 33.32 8.30 -27.82
CA VAL A 493 33.99 7.34 -26.94
C VAL A 493 35.40 7.02 -27.44
N VAL A 494 35.60 6.88 -28.74
CA VAL A 494 36.95 6.64 -29.32
C VAL A 494 37.89 7.81 -29.03
N VAL A 495 37.39 9.04 -29.19
CA VAL A 495 38.20 10.22 -28.86
C VAL A 495 38.54 10.23 -27.35
N LEU A 496 37.61 9.89 -26.47
CA LEU A 496 37.90 9.76 -25.04
C LEU A 496 38.94 8.68 -24.74
N LEU A 497 38.83 7.50 -25.39
CA LEU A 497 39.75 6.40 -25.20
C LEU A 497 41.15 6.74 -25.71
N SER A 498 41.28 7.45 -26.84
CA SER A 498 42.60 7.93 -27.32
C SER A 498 43.24 8.90 -26.33
N GLN A 499 42.44 9.77 -25.67
CA GLN A 499 42.90 10.65 -24.57
C GLN A 499 43.38 9.88 -23.34
N MET A 500 42.93 8.63 -23.15
CA MET A 500 43.34 7.74 -22.07
C MET A 500 44.52 6.80 -22.48
N GLY A 501 45.11 7.04 -23.66
CA GLY A 501 46.20 6.22 -24.20
C GLY A 501 45.76 4.89 -24.79
N LEU A 502 44.50 4.78 -25.20
CA LEU A 502 43.91 3.58 -25.80
C LEU A 502 43.58 3.84 -27.27
N GLU A 503 44.29 3.19 -28.19
CA GLU A 503 43.98 3.25 -29.61
C GLU A 503 43.08 2.06 -29.97
N LEU A 504 41.84 2.35 -30.37
CA LEU A 504 40.87 1.38 -30.88
C LEU A 504 40.68 1.63 -32.39
N ASN A 505 40.98 0.65 -33.20
CA ASN A 505 40.67 0.70 -34.64
C ASN A 505 39.20 0.31 -34.83
N LEU A 506 38.36 1.29 -35.11
CA LEU A 506 36.91 1.13 -35.27
C LEU A 506 36.46 0.89 -36.70
N GLU A 507 37.34 0.82 -37.68
CA GLU A 507 36.95 0.53 -39.07
C GLU A 507 36.16 -0.79 -39.22
N THR A 508 36.28 -1.66 -38.20
CA THR A 508 35.56 -2.95 -38.11
C THR A 508 34.25 -2.90 -37.29
N VAL A 509 33.95 -1.79 -36.59
CA VAL A 509 32.74 -1.71 -35.75
C VAL A 509 31.54 -1.29 -36.61
N SER A 510 30.63 -2.24 -36.81
CA SER A 510 29.45 -2.07 -37.65
C SER A 510 28.61 -0.87 -37.21
N PRO A 511 28.09 -0.03 -38.15
CA PRO A 511 27.09 1.01 -37.88
C PRO A 511 25.84 0.50 -37.13
N VAL A 512 25.61 -0.80 -37.18
CA VAL A 512 24.57 -1.50 -36.44
C VAL A 512 24.72 -1.32 -34.92
N LEU A 513 25.94 -1.33 -34.38
CA LEU A 513 26.19 -1.18 -32.93
C LEU A 513 25.93 0.23 -32.41
N SER A 514 26.02 1.27 -33.25
CA SER A 514 25.72 2.66 -32.87
C SER A 514 24.23 3.00 -32.96
N SER A 515 23.39 2.10 -33.49
CA SER A 515 21.95 2.34 -33.66
C SER A 515 21.19 2.27 -32.34
N ALA A 516 20.70 3.42 -31.85
CA ALA A 516 19.83 3.49 -30.68
C ALA A 516 18.59 2.60 -30.79
N THR A 517 18.07 2.41 -32.02
CA THR A 517 16.90 1.55 -32.27
C THR A 517 17.17 0.09 -31.91
N LEU A 518 18.33 -0.45 -32.27
CA LEU A 518 18.70 -1.83 -31.94
C LEU A 518 18.87 -2.03 -30.43
N TRP A 519 19.47 -1.05 -29.75
CA TRP A 519 19.60 -1.09 -28.30
C TRP A 519 18.25 -0.96 -27.59
N LEU A 520 17.29 -0.19 -28.14
CA LEU A 520 15.93 -0.15 -27.62
C LEU A 520 15.22 -1.50 -27.77
N ILE A 521 15.38 -2.17 -28.92
CA ILE A 521 14.86 -3.54 -29.11
C ILE A 521 15.47 -4.49 -28.08
N ALA A 522 16.79 -4.43 -27.87
CA ALA A 522 17.44 -5.21 -26.83
C ALA A 522 16.91 -4.87 -25.41
N GLY A 523 16.55 -3.62 -25.17
CA GLY A 523 15.92 -3.13 -23.92
C GLY A 523 14.52 -3.68 -23.67
N LEU A 524 13.82 -4.19 -24.68
CA LEU A 524 12.55 -4.89 -24.49
C LEU A 524 12.72 -6.19 -23.68
N ILE A 525 13.89 -6.80 -23.73
CA ILE A 525 14.20 -8.03 -22.97
C ILE A 525 14.09 -7.77 -21.45
N PRO A 526 14.88 -6.85 -20.86
CA PRO A 526 14.73 -6.53 -19.44
C PRO A 526 13.33 -5.97 -19.09
N LEU A 527 12.69 -5.22 -19.99
CA LEU A 527 11.32 -4.72 -19.78
C LEU A 527 10.32 -5.88 -19.65
N PHE A 528 10.38 -6.85 -20.55
CA PHE A 528 9.50 -8.03 -20.55
C PHE A 528 9.76 -8.91 -19.32
N LEU A 529 11.01 -9.19 -19.00
CA LEU A 529 11.41 -10.05 -17.89
C LEU A 529 11.12 -9.40 -16.54
N MET A 530 11.36 -8.11 -16.42
CA MET A 530 11.19 -7.39 -15.16
C MET A 530 9.78 -6.86 -14.94
N LYS A 531 8.94 -6.73 -15.97
CA LYS A 531 7.56 -6.22 -15.94
C LYS A 531 7.44 -4.94 -15.09
N SER A 532 8.38 -4.01 -15.27
CA SER A 532 8.51 -2.81 -14.46
C SER A 532 8.41 -1.57 -15.32
N TRP A 533 7.45 -0.70 -15.01
CA TRP A 533 7.34 0.60 -15.64
C TRP A 533 8.59 1.49 -15.45
N ARG A 534 9.38 1.26 -14.38
CA ARG A 534 10.65 1.96 -14.15
C ARG A 534 11.74 1.57 -15.15
N VAL A 535 11.71 0.34 -15.63
CA VAL A 535 12.58 -0.07 -16.75
C VAL A 535 12.19 0.68 -18.02
N MET A 536 10.90 0.77 -18.30
CA MET A 536 10.42 1.55 -19.46
C MET A 536 10.82 3.03 -19.37
N GLU A 537 10.69 3.62 -18.19
CA GLU A 537 11.13 4.99 -17.93
C GLU A 537 12.63 5.17 -18.16
N ALA A 538 13.44 4.29 -17.60
CA ALA A 538 14.89 4.36 -17.76
C ALA A 538 15.31 4.16 -19.24
N LEU A 539 14.59 3.33 -19.99
CA LEU A 539 14.80 3.21 -21.45
C LEU A 539 14.47 4.50 -22.21
N LEU A 540 13.39 5.18 -21.83
CA LEU A 540 13.04 6.49 -22.42
C LEU A 540 14.09 7.55 -22.07
N VAL A 541 14.61 7.55 -20.85
CA VAL A 541 15.71 8.42 -20.46
C VAL A 541 16.96 8.14 -21.29
N LEU A 542 17.37 6.87 -21.42
CA LEU A 542 18.51 6.48 -22.24
C LEU A 542 18.34 6.93 -23.70
N LEU A 543 17.14 6.80 -24.25
CA LEU A 543 16.83 7.29 -25.60
C LEU A 543 17.00 8.81 -25.72
N LEU A 544 16.54 9.60 -24.74
CA LEU A 544 16.76 11.06 -24.75
C LEU A 544 18.26 11.40 -24.62
N LEU A 545 19.00 10.63 -23.82
CA LEU A 545 20.43 10.82 -23.61
C LEU A 545 21.25 10.47 -24.87
N SER A 546 20.79 9.57 -25.74
CA SER A 546 21.48 9.23 -26.98
C SER A 546 21.51 10.38 -28.02
N GLU A 547 20.70 11.41 -27.82
CA GLU A 547 20.68 12.62 -28.65
C GLU A 547 21.60 13.75 -28.11
N LEU A 548 22.27 13.53 -26.98
CA LEU A 548 23.20 14.48 -26.36
C LEU A 548 24.64 14.05 -26.62
N PRO A 549 25.64 14.95 -26.51
CA PRO A 549 27.04 14.50 -26.45
C PRO A 549 27.30 13.61 -25.24
N ILE A 550 28.29 12.70 -25.36
CA ILE A 550 28.55 11.65 -24.35
C ILE A 550 28.82 12.20 -22.94
N ILE A 551 29.49 13.35 -22.83
CA ILE A 551 29.85 13.94 -21.54
C ILE A 551 28.60 14.38 -20.77
N GLU A 552 27.70 15.10 -21.45
CA GLU A 552 26.42 15.56 -20.89
C GLU A 552 25.50 14.37 -20.61
N ALA A 553 25.40 13.43 -21.53
CA ALA A 553 24.61 12.22 -21.39
C ALA A 553 25.05 11.39 -20.17
N PHE A 554 26.36 11.13 -20.05
CA PHE A 554 26.93 10.42 -18.90
C PHE A 554 26.75 11.21 -17.60
N ALA A 555 26.99 12.52 -17.60
CA ALA A 555 26.84 13.35 -16.42
C ALA A 555 25.39 13.36 -15.91
N ILE A 556 24.39 13.48 -16.80
CA ILE A 556 22.98 13.42 -16.42
C ILE A 556 22.64 12.06 -15.82
N TYR A 557 23.03 10.96 -16.46
CA TYR A 557 22.78 9.60 -15.97
C TYR A 557 23.48 9.36 -14.62
N PHE A 558 24.75 9.70 -14.52
CA PHE A 558 25.56 9.51 -13.31
C PHE A 558 25.01 10.31 -12.13
N ILE A 559 24.74 11.61 -12.31
CA ILE A 559 24.33 12.50 -11.23
C ILE A 559 22.86 12.22 -10.84
N PHE A 560 21.94 12.28 -11.81
CA PHE A 560 20.50 12.36 -11.52
C PHE A 560 19.81 10.99 -11.48
N GLN A 561 20.42 9.94 -12.05
CA GLN A 561 19.95 8.56 -11.89
C GLN A 561 20.75 7.83 -10.81
N HIS A 562 22.00 7.56 -11.05
CA HIS A 562 22.84 6.74 -10.20
C HIS A 562 23.08 7.35 -8.82
N SER A 563 23.63 8.57 -8.76
CA SER A 563 24.01 9.21 -7.48
C SER A 563 22.79 9.58 -6.63
N VAL A 564 21.69 10.02 -7.25
CA VAL A 564 20.41 10.27 -6.55
C VAL A 564 19.84 8.97 -5.97
N ASN A 565 19.95 7.84 -6.68
CA ASN A 565 19.51 6.55 -6.15
C ASN A 565 20.40 6.09 -4.98
N GLY A 566 21.71 6.25 -5.09
CA GLY A 566 22.66 6.02 -3.99
C GLY A 566 22.33 6.88 -2.76
N TRP A 567 22.07 8.18 -2.95
CA TRP A 567 21.68 9.09 -1.87
C TRP A 567 20.35 8.70 -1.21
N ARG A 568 19.36 8.26 -2.00
CA ARG A 568 18.07 7.74 -1.48
C ARG A 568 18.25 6.47 -0.66
N HIS A 569 19.16 5.60 -1.07
CA HIS A 569 19.51 4.40 -0.31
C HIS A 569 20.15 4.73 1.03
N LEU A 570 21.16 5.62 1.04
CA LEU A 570 21.80 6.12 2.26
C LEU A 570 20.77 6.65 3.27
N ARG A 571 19.85 7.49 2.81
CA ARG A 571 18.80 8.07 3.65
C ARG A 571 17.80 7.07 4.24
N LYS A 572 17.63 5.91 3.62
CA LYS A 572 16.79 4.83 4.16
C LYS A 572 17.52 4.00 5.20
N SER A 573 18.84 3.85 5.05
CA SER A 573 19.66 2.94 5.84
C SER A 573 20.27 3.59 7.08
N ILE A 574 20.41 4.93 7.09
CA ILE A 574 21.12 5.67 8.14
C ILE A 574 20.18 6.72 8.76
N PRO A 575 20.08 6.80 10.11
CA PRO A 575 19.15 7.69 10.82
C PRO A 575 19.63 9.15 10.90
N PHE A 576 20.23 9.68 9.81
CA PHE A 576 20.67 11.08 9.72
C PHE A 576 19.79 11.87 8.76
N SER A 577 19.62 13.18 9.00
CA SER A 577 18.98 14.10 8.06
C SER A 577 19.85 14.31 6.82
N SER A 578 19.26 14.80 5.72
CA SER A 578 20.04 15.10 4.50
C SER A 578 21.14 16.15 4.73
N MET A 579 20.90 17.12 5.60
CA MET A 579 21.87 18.17 5.93
C MET A 579 23.05 17.58 6.71
N GLU A 580 22.78 16.72 7.69
CA GLU A 580 23.84 16.06 8.47
C GLU A 580 24.71 15.16 7.59
N LEU A 581 24.08 14.39 6.68
CA LEU A 581 24.80 13.56 5.72
C LEU A 581 25.69 14.42 4.81
N TRP A 582 25.16 15.54 4.32
CA TRP A 582 25.90 16.42 3.44
C TRP A 582 27.11 17.06 4.16
N LEU A 583 26.93 17.54 5.40
CA LEU A 583 28.01 18.08 6.22
C LEU A 583 29.11 17.03 6.52
N GLN A 584 28.73 15.77 6.71
CA GLN A 584 29.71 14.68 6.91
C GLN A 584 30.45 14.31 5.61
N ALA A 585 29.81 14.46 4.44
CA ALA A 585 30.47 14.24 3.15
C ALA A 585 31.44 15.35 2.75
N LEU A 586 31.21 16.57 3.25
CA LEU A 586 31.93 17.78 2.82
C LEU A 586 33.48 17.67 2.87
N PRO A 587 34.10 17.17 3.95
CA PRO A 587 35.56 17.04 4.00
C PRO A 587 36.15 16.15 2.91
N TYR A 588 35.46 15.02 2.64
CA TYR A 588 35.89 14.04 1.62
C TYR A 588 35.66 14.61 0.20
N THR A 589 34.55 15.31 0.00
CA THR A 589 34.22 15.97 -1.27
C THR A 589 35.27 17.03 -1.60
N VAL A 590 35.59 17.89 -0.64
CA VAL A 590 36.63 18.94 -0.79
C VAL A 590 37.99 18.29 -1.03
N GLY A 591 38.34 17.24 -0.28
CA GLY A 591 39.57 16.48 -0.48
C GLY A 591 39.70 15.88 -1.88
N SER A 592 38.64 15.26 -2.41
CA SER A 592 38.61 14.70 -3.76
C SER A 592 38.78 15.78 -4.84
N ILE A 593 38.12 16.93 -4.70
CA ILE A 593 38.23 18.08 -5.62
C ILE A 593 39.66 18.63 -5.59
N SER A 594 40.23 18.78 -4.39
CA SER A 594 41.59 19.30 -4.24
C SER A 594 42.63 18.35 -4.86
N LEU A 595 42.45 17.06 -4.65
CA LEU A 595 43.33 16.04 -5.23
C LEU A 595 43.25 16.02 -6.77
N TYR A 596 42.04 16.08 -7.33
CA TYR A 596 41.85 16.19 -8.78
C TYR A 596 42.41 17.49 -9.33
N GLY A 597 42.19 18.62 -8.65
CA GLY A 597 42.70 19.94 -9.05
C GLY A 597 44.24 19.97 -9.06
N ALA A 598 44.89 19.41 -8.04
CA ALA A 598 46.35 19.30 -8.00
C ALA A 598 46.88 18.41 -9.13
N TYR A 599 46.25 17.27 -9.37
CA TYR A 599 46.61 16.35 -10.47
C TYR A 599 46.40 17.02 -11.84
N TYR A 600 45.26 17.70 -12.04
CA TYR A 600 44.95 18.44 -13.27
C TYR A 600 45.96 19.54 -13.56
N TYR A 601 46.37 20.29 -12.50
CA TYR A 601 47.36 21.37 -12.63
C TYR A 601 48.76 20.88 -13.04
N TRP A 602 49.18 19.72 -12.54
CA TRP A 602 50.50 19.16 -12.83
C TRP A 602 50.50 18.19 -14.05
N SER A 603 49.34 17.85 -14.59
CA SER A 603 49.25 17.03 -15.78
C SER A 603 49.51 17.83 -17.06
N GLU A 604 50.34 17.28 -17.96
CA GLU A 604 50.56 17.88 -19.29
C GLU A 604 49.35 17.72 -20.22
N ASN A 605 48.47 16.77 -19.92
CA ASN A 605 47.29 16.41 -20.72
C ASN A 605 45.98 16.75 -19.98
N GLN A 606 45.53 18.00 -20.08
CA GLN A 606 44.30 18.50 -19.45
C GLN A 606 43.08 18.12 -20.34
N ASN A 607 42.58 16.90 -20.23
CA ASN A 607 41.49 16.40 -21.08
C ASN A 607 40.48 15.54 -20.27
N TRP A 608 39.35 15.18 -20.90
CA TRP A 608 38.31 14.37 -20.29
C TRP A 608 38.76 12.95 -19.96
N GLY A 609 39.69 12.37 -20.72
CA GLY A 609 40.26 11.06 -20.40
C GLY A 609 40.88 11.01 -19.01
N LEU A 610 41.62 12.06 -18.63
CA LEU A 610 42.21 12.23 -17.31
C LEU A 610 41.12 12.23 -16.20
N PHE A 611 40.02 12.92 -16.44
CA PHE A 611 38.90 12.97 -15.49
C PHE A 611 38.29 11.56 -15.29
N PHE A 612 38.08 10.79 -16.37
CA PHE A 612 37.52 9.44 -16.26
C PHE A 612 38.48 8.44 -15.58
N MET A 613 39.78 8.55 -15.81
CA MET A 613 40.79 7.74 -15.09
C MET A 613 40.73 8.03 -13.59
N PHE A 614 40.67 9.31 -13.21
CA PHE A 614 40.55 9.74 -11.81
C PHE A 614 39.20 9.27 -11.20
N LEU A 615 38.10 9.44 -11.92
CA LEU A 615 36.78 9.01 -11.49
C LEU A 615 36.74 7.49 -11.26
N SER A 616 37.38 6.70 -12.12
CA SER A 616 37.47 5.23 -11.95
C SER A 616 38.27 4.87 -10.70
N ALA A 617 39.36 5.56 -10.42
CA ALA A 617 40.18 5.33 -9.24
C ALA A 617 39.43 5.64 -7.94
N LEU A 618 38.57 6.68 -7.92
CA LEU A 618 37.72 7.02 -6.77
C LEU A 618 36.52 6.09 -6.62
N SER A 619 35.95 5.63 -7.74
CA SER A 619 34.70 4.84 -7.71
C SER A 619 34.93 3.39 -7.29
N PHE A 620 36.06 2.79 -7.56
CA PHE A 620 36.31 1.38 -7.20
C PHE A 620 36.23 1.11 -5.69
N PRO A 621 36.94 1.86 -4.83
CA PRO A 621 36.78 1.71 -3.37
C PRO A 621 35.32 1.86 -2.93
N HIS A 622 34.60 2.84 -3.47
CA HIS A 622 33.17 3.03 -3.22
C HIS A 622 32.37 1.77 -3.55
N VAL A 623 32.51 1.22 -4.75
CA VAL A 623 31.83 -0.01 -5.17
C VAL A 623 32.15 -1.19 -4.25
N TYR A 624 33.42 -1.33 -3.88
CA TYR A 624 33.88 -2.41 -3.00
C TYR A 624 33.20 -2.36 -1.62
N PHE A 625 33.10 -1.17 -1.02
CA PHE A 625 32.50 -0.99 0.30
C PHE A 625 30.99 -1.04 0.26
N MET A 626 30.36 -0.48 -0.77
CA MET A 626 28.89 -0.54 -0.94
C MET A 626 28.39 -1.95 -1.18
N HIS A 627 29.13 -2.79 -1.92
CA HIS A 627 28.76 -4.20 -2.08
C HIS A 627 28.67 -4.94 -0.73
N ARG A 628 29.54 -4.61 0.22
CA ARG A 628 29.48 -5.15 1.59
C ARG A 628 28.30 -4.59 2.39
N ALA A 629 27.94 -3.35 2.18
CA ALA A 629 26.79 -2.71 2.84
C ALA A 629 25.46 -3.30 2.35
N TYR A 630 25.35 -3.60 1.05
CA TYR A 630 24.13 -4.21 0.46
C TYR A 630 23.89 -5.67 0.86
N LYS A 631 24.90 -6.38 1.39
CA LYS A 631 24.77 -7.76 1.88
C LYS A 631 24.32 -7.86 3.35
N ARG A 632 24.33 -6.74 4.07
CA ARG A 632 23.84 -6.62 5.44
C ARG A 632 22.41 -6.13 5.47
#